data_4b0914346771ef92b5234dd7cfc07f71
#
_entry.id   4b0914346771ef92b5234dd7cfc07f71
#
_cell.length_a   1.000
_cell.length_b   1.000
_cell.length_c   1.000
_cell.angle_alpha   90.00
_cell.angle_beta   90.00
_cell.angle_gamma   90.00
#
_symmetry.space_group_name_H-M   'P 1'
#
loop_
_entity.id
_entity.type
_entity.pdbx_description
1 polymer ?
#
loop_
_entity_poly.entity_id
_entity_poly.type
_entity_poly.pdbx_seq_one_letter_code
_entity_poly.pdbx_strand_id
1 'polypeptide(L)'
;MMRYNAASGCVLALALCLATVSGQSPASGDTLLRLKQDETTGAIHVYREGRNQPILTQNAPPDNRAYLHPIVAPDGKGVLTEYRPSHHLHQTGIFWGLKMVNGRDFFMKWQGDYYRRVSASIVQATGRQVAWQSVYYMLGEDGKTLMTETQNWSMEETGGRYVLDLEWKGEAKADVTLGQYYVGGLFVRMPWKPGSRAEIVNEAGQRNLAAEQQRARWIDLADQVDGRDDMAHIAVLDHPGNYGFPVPWRVDSQMGFGPNRNATSRQIEKGKTEIIRHRLIAYTGDLDAAAMTRAWKEFAKEK
;
A
#
# COMPACT_ATOMS: atom_id res chain seq x y z
N MET A 1 -56.04 -39.98 66.98
CA MET A 1 -55.40 -41.13 66.27
C MET A 1 -55.52 -40.89 64.77
N MET A 2 -54.50 -40.39 64.14
CA MET A 2 -54.33 -40.54 62.69
C MET A 2 -52.87 -40.10 62.33
N ARG A 3 -52.15 -41.03 61.79
CA ARG A 3 -50.76 -40.82 61.39
C ARG A 3 -50.76 -40.22 59.97
N TYR A 4 -49.99 -39.15 59.77
CA TYR A 4 -49.68 -38.67 58.43
C TYR A 4 -48.23 -39.03 58.07
N ASN A 5 -48.07 -39.74 56.94
CA ASN A 5 -46.81 -40.08 56.33
C ASN A 5 -46.28 -38.84 55.59
N ALA A 6 -44.99 -38.58 55.81
CA ALA A 6 -44.23 -37.61 55.03
C ALA A 6 -43.67 -38.29 53.79
N ALA A 7 -44.02 -37.79 52.60
CA ALA A 7 -43.36 -38.20 51.33
C ALA A 7 -42.18 -37.31 51.05
N SER A 8 -40.99 -37.92 50.95
CA SER A 8 -39.75 -37.28 50.62
C SER A 8 -39.68 -37.08 49.09
N GLY A 9 -39.72 -35.85 48.63
CA GLY A 9 -39.51 -35.51 47.21
C GLY A 9 -38.05 -35.31 46.90
N CYS A 10 -37.51 -36.18 46.05
CA CYS A 10 -36.15 -36.05 45.52
C CYS A 10 -36.12 -35.02 44.40
N VAL A 11 -35.44 -33.88 44.61
CA VAL A 11 -35.18 -32.89 43.56
C VAL A 11 -33.92 -33.29 42.82
N LEU A 12 -34.07 -33.70 41.56
CA LEU A 12 -32.99 -33.94 40.64
C LEU A 12 -32.48 -32.58 40.11
N ALA A 13 -31.30 -32.16 40.52
CA ALA A 13 -30.62 -30.99 39.95
C ALA A 13 -29.95 -31.42 38.64
N LEU A 14 -30.49 -30.90 37.50
CA LEU A 14 -29.89 -31.03 36.20
C LEU A 14 -28.74 -29.99 36.09
N ALA A 15 -27.51 -30.44 36.17
CA ALA A 15 -26.33 -29.57 35.90
C ALA A 15 -26.20 -29.40 34.38
N LEU A 16 -26.50 -28.20 33.88
CA LEU A 16 -26.23 -27.78 32.50
C LEU A 16 -24.74 -27.47 32.37
N CYS A 17 -23.96 -28.41 31.78
CA CYS A 17 -22.59 -28.09 31.33
C CYS A 17 -22.65 -27.21 30.11
N LEU A 18 -22.44 -25.88 30.32
CA LEU A 18 -22.11 -24.96 29.25
C LEU A 18 -20.68 -25.26 28.78
N ALA A 19 -20.56 -25.99 27.68
CA ALA A 19 -19.29 -26.10 26.97
C ALA A 19 -18.95 -24.74 26.35
N THR A 20 -18.02 -24.00 26.94
CA THR A 20 -17.40 -22.85 26.31
C THR A 20 -16.60 -23.35 25.12
N VAL A 21 -17.12 -23.14 23.90
CA VAL A 21 -16.34 -23.27 22.68
C VAL A 21 -15.32 -22.12 22.71
N SER A 22 -14.12 -22.41 23.19
CA SER A 22 -12.98 -21.56 23.00
C SER A 22 -12.68 -21.55 21.50
N GLY A 23 -13.08 -20.50 20.80
CA GLY A 23 -12.66 -20.22 19.45
C GLY A 23 -11.15 -20.05 19.45
N GLN A 24 -10.40 -21.11 19.19
CA GLN A 24 -9.01 -21.02 18.81
C GLN A 24 -8.97 -20.28 17.48
N SER A 25 -8.46 -19.04 17.48
CA SER A 25 -7.98 -18.41 16.25
C SER A 25 -7.03 -19.39 15.57
N PRO A 26 -7.15 -19.62 14.25
CA PRO A 26 -6.23 -20.51 13.55
C PRO A 26 -4.81 -19.96 13.78
N ALA A 27 -3.90 -20.82 14.19
CA ALA A 27 -2.48 -20.52 14.22
C ALA A 27 -2.10 -19.96 12.85
N SER A 28 -1.47 -18.78 12.82
CA SER A 28 -1.05 -18.11 11.60
C SER A 28 0.03 -18.94 10.90
N GLY A 29 -0.38 -19.92 10.11
CA GLY A 29 0.46 -20.51 9.09
C GLY A 29 0.73 -19.41 8.05
N ASP A 30 1.99 -19.24 7.67
CA ASP A 30 2.35 -18.29 6.61
C ASP A 30 1.56 -18.61 5.35
N THR A 31 0.86 -17.60 4.81
CA THR A 31 0.04 -17.75 3.60
C THR A 31 0.96 -17.86 2.38
N LEU A 32 0.79 -18.91 1.59
CA LEU A 32 1.48 -19.02 0.31
C LEU A 32 0.75 -18.19 -0.74
N LEU A 33 1.53 -17.41 -1.48
CA LEU A 33 1.08 -16.55 -2.56
C LEU A 33 1.52 -17.11 -3.92
N ARG A 34 0.81 -16.72 -4.97
CA ARG A 34 1.19 -16.98 -6.36
C ARG A 34 0.85 -15.82 -7.26
N LEU A 35 1.64 -15.62 -8.29
CA LEU A 35 1.45 -14.62 -9.31
C LEU A 35 0.95 -15.25 -10.62
N LYS A 36 0.09 -14.49 -11.33
CA LYS A 36 -0.25 -14.73 -12.74
C LYS A 36 -0.15 -13.43 -13.49
N GLN A 37 0.37 -13.49 -14.72
CA GLN A 37 0.43 -12.34 -15.61
C GLN A 37 -0.61 -12.50 -16.72
N ASP A 38 -1.29 -11.41 -17.03
CA ASP A 38 -2.12 -11.26 -18.22
C ASP A 38 -1.20 -10.79 -19.34
N GLU A 39 -0.94 -11.65 -20.29
CA GLU A 39 -0.07 -11.42 -21.45
C GLU A 39 -0.56 -10.25 -22.34
N THR A 40 -1.88 -10.03 -22.41
CA THR A 40 -2.48 -8.98 -23.25
C THR A 40 -2.28 -7.59 -22.66
N THR A 41 -2.57 -7.44 -21.39
CA THR A 41 -2.50 -6.14 -20.69
C THR A 41 -1.16 -5.90 -20.02
N GLY A 42 -0.42 -6.98 -19.71
CA GLY A 42 0.78 -6.97 -18.88
C GLY A 42 0.47 -6.85 -17.38
N ALA A 43 -0.78 -6.90 -16.97
CA ALA A 43 -1.16 -6.86 -15.56
C ALA A 43 -0.66 -8.11 -14.82
N ILE A 44 -0.23 -7.94 -13.58
CA ILE A 44 0.22 -9.03 -12.71
C ILE A 44 -0.72 -9.11 -11.52
N HIS A 45 -1.30 -10.30 -11.32
CA HIS A 45 -2.28 -10.56 -10.28
C HIS A 45 -1.67 -11.42 -9.19
N VAL A 46 -1.83 -10.98 -7.93
CA VAL A 46 -1.43 -11.75 -6.73
C VAL A 46 -2.63 -12.51 -6.22
N TYR A 47 -2.44 -13.80 -5.96
CA TYR A 47 -3.45 -14.69 -5.40
C TYR A 47 -2.90 -15.36 -4.13
N ARG A 48 -3.77 -15.70 -3.19
CA ARG A 48 -3.46 -16.75 -2.22
C ARG A 48 -3.46 -18.10 -2.92
N GLU A 49 -2.54 -18.98 -2.53
CA GLU A 49 -2.50 -20.34 -3.08
C GLU A 49 -3.85 -21.05 -2.87
N GLY A 50 -4.29 -21.80 -3.88
CA GLY A 50 -5.59 -22.47 -3.86
C GLY A 50 -6.82 -21.55 -4.02
N ARG A 51 -6.65 -20.23 -4.21
CA ARG A 51 -7.75 -19.28 -4.46
C ARG A 51 -7.74 -18.75 -5.89
N ASN A 52 -8.92 -18.44 -6.44
CA ASN A 52 -9.08 -17.98 -7.81
C ASN A 52 -9.40 -16.47 -7.92
N GLN A 53 -9.60 -15.80 -6.78
CA GLN A 53 -9.80 -14.35 -6.75
C GLN A 53 -8.46 -13.67 -6.43
N PRO A 54 -8.03 -12.69 -7.25
CA PRO A 54 -6.83 -11.94 -6.93
C PRO A 54 -7.07 -11.03 -5.72
N ILE A 55 -6.05 -10.91 -4.88
CA ILE A 55 -6.05 -10.01 -3.71
C ILE A 55 -5.40 -8.67 -4.02
N LEU A 56 -4.56 -8.62 -5.06
CA LEU A 56 -3.90 -7.41 -5.54
C LEU A 56 -3.65 -7.52 -7.03
N THR A 57 -3.75 -6.39 -7.74
CA THR A 57 -3.36 -6.28 -9.14
C THR A 57 -2.38 -5.15 -9.34
N GLN A 58 -1.21 -5.47 -9.91
CA GLN A 58 -0.31 -4.51 -10.53
C GLN A 58 -0.78 -4.28 -11.96
N ASN A 59 -1.23 -3.08 -12.26
CA ASN A 59 -1.56 -2.66 -13.61
C ASN A 59 -0.31 -2.09 -14.28
N ALA A 60 -0.07 -2.49 -15.52
CA ALA A 60 1.08 -2.08 -16.31
C ALA A 60 0.66 -1.72 -17.75
N PRO A 61 -0.13 -0.66 -17.95
CA PRO A 61 -0.57 -0.26 -19.29
C PRO A 61 0.62 0.18 -20.17
N PRO A 62 0.53 0.05 -21.52
CA PRO A 62 1.67 0.27 -22.41
C PRO A 62 2.13 1.74 -22.48
N ASP A 63 1.21 2.69 -22.26
CA ASP A 63 1.39 4.12 -22.46
C ASP A 63 1.06 4.96 -21.22
N ASN A 64 0.93 4.31 -20.05
CA ASN A 64 0.63 4.92 -18.78
C ASN A 64 1.56 4.40 -17.69
N ARG A 65 1.70 5.17 -16.59
CA ARG A 65 2.45 4.70 -15.43
C ARG A 65 1.85 3.42 -14.83
N ALA A 66 2.71 2.61 -14.22
CA ALA A 66 2.29 1.47 -13.42
C ALA A 66 1.57 1.89 -12.14
N TYR A 67 0.61 1.06 -11.65
CA TYR A 67 -0.11 1.31 -10.40
C TYR A 67 -0.70 0.02 -9.81
N LEU A 68 -0.90 0.01 -8.49
CA LEU A 68 -1.58 -1.08 -7.78
C LEU A 68 -3.05 -0.73 -7.57
N HIS A 69 -3.95 -1.51 -8.16
CA HIS A 69 -5.41 -1.44 -7.96
C HIS A 69 -6.10 -2.60 -8.69
N PRO A 70 -7.09 -3.27 -8.09
CA PRO A 70 -7.49 -3.16 -6.68
C PRO A 70 -6.51 -3.83 -5.71
N ILE A 71 -6.58 -3.44 -4.45
CA ILE A 71 -6.04 -4.17 -3.31
C ILE A 71 -7.23 -4.53 -2.42
N VAL A 72 -7.51 -5.81 -2.28
CA VAL A 72 -8.56 -6.33 -1.38
C VAL A 72 -7.99 -6.41 0.02
N ALA A 73 -8.77 -6.06 1.04
CA ALA A 73 -8.33 -6.15 2.43
C ALA A 73 -7.87 -7.58 2.80
N PRO A 74 -6.92 -7.74 3.75
CA PRO A 74 -6.39 -9.06 4.11
C PRO A 74 -7.42 -10.08 4.56
N ASP A 75 -8.52 -9.64 5.18
CA ASP A 75 -9.66 -10.50 5.56
C ASP A 75 -10.64 -10.77 4.41
N GLY A 76 -10.39 -10.22 3.22
CA GLY A 76 -11.22 -10.37 2.02
C GLY A 76 -12.41 -9.42 1.93
N LYS A 77 -12.58 -8.46 2.84
CA LYS A 77 -13.73 -7.56 2.90
C LYS A 77 -13.36 -6.13 2.52
N GLY A 78 -13.84 -5.67 1.38
CA GLY A 78 -13.63 -4.32 0.87
C GLY A 78 -12.35 -4.17 0.05
N VAL A 79 -12.29 -3.09 -0.73
CA VAL A 79 -11.16 -2.71 -1.58
C VAL A 79 -10.50 -1.48 -0.99
N LEU A 80 -9.20 -1.57 -0.72
CA LEU A 80 -8.42 -0.55 0.00
C LEU A 80 -7.93 0.60 -0.90
N THR A 81 -8.03 0.46 -2.20
CA THR A 81 -7.53 1.46 -3.15
C THR A 81 -8.65 1.99 -4.02
N GLU A 82 -8.54 3.23 -4.49
CA GLU A 82 -9.50 3.85 -5.39
C GLU A 82 -8.84 4.24 -6.71
N TYR A 83 -9.55 3.98 -7.83
CA TYR A 83 -9.09 4.28 -9.17
C TYR A 83 -9.86 5.46 -9.76
N ARG A 84 -9.16 6.56 -10.04
CA ARG A 84 -9.68 7.75 -10.71
C ARG A 84 -10.93 8.34 -10.03
N PRO A 85 -10.89 8.65 -8.72
CA PRO A 85 -12.01 9.30 -8.08
C PRO A 85 -12.35 10.62 -8.79
N SER A 86 -13.63 11.00 -8.79
CA SER A 86 -14.12 12.18 -9.52
C SER A 86 -13.40 13.48 -9.14
N HIS A 87 -12.94 13.59 -7.90
CA HIS A 87 -12.21 14.74 -7.39
C HIS A 87 -10.70 14.74 -7.77
N HIS A 88 -10.13 13.59 -8.19
CA HIS A 88 -8.72 13.43 -8.56
C HIS A 88 -8.53 12.38 -9.66
N LEU A 89 -8.99 12.66 -10.86
CA LEU A 89 -8.96 11.71 -11.99
C LEU A 89 -7.57 11.17 -12.36
N HIS A 90 -6.50 11.82 -11.93
CA HIS A 90 -5.12 11.39 -12.16
C HIS A 90 -4.61 10.37 -11.13
N GLN A 91 -5.36 10.10 -10.04
CA GLN A 91 -4.94 9.17 -9.00
C GLN A 91 -5.46 7.75 -9.27
N THR A 92 -4.57 6.77 -9.18
CA THR A 92 -4.81 5.40 -9.68
C THR A 92 -4.47 4.34 -8.62
N GLY A 93 -5.03 4.49 -7.41
CA GLY A 93 -4.71 3.59 -6.29
C GLY A 93 -3.36 3.92 -5.67
N ILE A 94 -2.41 2.99 -5.70
CA ILE A 94 -1.02 3.23 -5.28
C ILE A 94 -0.17 3.37 -6.55
N PHE A 95 0.52 4.48 -6.68
CA PHE A 95 1.30 4.78 -7.88
C PHE A 95 2.55 5.60 -7.56
N TRP A 96 3.47 5.63 -8.48
CA TRP A 96 4.62 6.52 -8.48
C TRP A 96 4.44 7.63 -9.51
N GLY A 97 4.75 8.86 -9.14
CA GLY A 97 4.74 9.99 -10.06
C GLY A 97 5.62 11.12 -9.56
N LEU A 98 6.47 11.66 -10.42
CA LEU A 98 7.34 12.80 -10.11
C LEU A 98 6.81 14.08 -10.74
N LYS A 99 7.01 15.19 -10.06
CA LYS A 99 6.76 16.53 -10.57
C LYS A 99 8.04 17.18 -11.10
N MET A 100 7.92 18.10 -12.02
CA MET A 100 9.03 18.96 -12.48
C MET A 100 10.27 18.18 -12.96
N VAL A 101 10.07 17.04 -13.64
CA VAL A 101 11.16 16.28 -14.27
C VAL A 101 11.55 16.98 -15.57
N ASN A 102 12.63 17.76 -15.57
CA ASN A 102 12.95 18.71 -16.64
C ASN A 102 11.76 19.59 -17.01
N GLY A 103 11.00 20.06 -15.99
CA GLY A 103 9.80 20.85 -16.15
C GLY A 103 8.51 20.07 -16.41
N ARG A 104 8.56 18.79 -16.76
CA ARG A 104 7.37 17.96 -17.05
C ARG A 104 6.73 17.41 -15.77
N ASP A 105 5.42 17.20 -15.84
CA ASP A 105 4.59 16.72 -14.74
C ASP A 105 4.17 15.27 -14.93
N PHE A 106 4.91 14.33 -14.39
CA PHE A 106 4.62 12.89 -14.41
C PHE A 106 3.69 12.43 -13.28
N PHE A 107 3.30 13.33 -12.39
CA PHE A 107 2.37 13.03 -11.31
C PHE A 107 0.91 13.21 -11.75
N MET A 108 0.56 14.36 -12.31
CA MET A 108 -0.81 14.65 -12.78
C MET A 108 -1.03 14.23 -14.23
N LYS A 109 0.00 14.32 -15.07
CA LYS A 109 -0.03 13.94 -16.49
C LYS A 109 0.56 12.54 -16.61
N TRP A 110 -0.26 11.56 -16.83
CA TRP A 110 0.10 10.14 -16.76
C TRP A 110 -0.32 9.36 -18.02
N GLN A 111 -0.97 10.03 -18.98
CA GLN A 111 -1.44 9.49 -20.25
C GLN A 111 -0.69 10.13 -21.42
N GLY A 112 -0.76 9.47 -22.56
CA GLY A 112 -0.20 9.94 -23.81
C GLY A 112 1.31 9.71 -23.88
N ASP A 113 2.06 10.75 -24.21
CA ASP A 113 3.50 10.73 -24.46
C ASP A 113 4.38 10.92 -23.22
N TYR A 114 3.87 10.58 -22.03
CA TYR A 114 4.64 10.66 -20.77
C TYR A 114 5.39 9.38 -20.45
N TYR A 115 4.76 8.24 -20.67
CA TYR A 115 5.29 6.92 -20.31
C TYR A 115 5.25 5.96 -21.49
N ARG A 116 6.21 5.06 -21.54
CA ARG A 116 6.19 3.89 -22.42
C ARG A 116 6.66 2.67 -21.65
N ARG A 117 5.82 1.66 -21.53
CA ARG A 117 6.21 0.39 -20.92
C ARG A 117 7.32 -0.29 -21.73
N VAL A 118 8.38 -0.69 -21.04
CA VAL A 118 9.45 -1.54 -21.57
C VAL A 118 9.11 -3.00 -21.26
N SER A 119 8.80 -3.28 -19.99
CA SER A 119 8.43 -4.62 -19.54
C SER A 119 7.55 -4.57 -18.30
N ALA A 120 6.80 -5.65 -18.10
CA ALA A 120 6.23 -6.06 -16.82
C ALA A 120 6.47 -7.57 -16.71
N SER A 121 7.03 -8.04 -15.61
CA SER A 121 7.44 -9.44 -15.47
C SER A 121 7.36 -9.92 -14.03
N ILE A 122 7.09 -11.22 -13.90
CA ILE A 122 7.15 -11.93 -12.64
C ILE A 122 8.61 -12.29 -12.36
N VAL A 123 9.10 -11.97 -11.16
CA VAL A 123 10.46 -12.30 -10.69
C VAL A 123 10.42 -13.55 -9.82
N GLN A 124 9.45 -13.65 -8.91
CA GLN A 124 9.22 -14.82 -8.07
C GLN A 124 7.73 -15.16 -8.06
N ALA A 125 7.37 -16.23 -8.75
CA ALA A 125 5.98 -16.55 -9.07
C ALA A 125 5.17 -17.11 -7.88
N THR A 126 5.82 -17.80 -6.95
CA THR A 126 5.15 -18.52 -5.84
C THR A 126 6.00 -18.53 -4.59
N GLY A 127 5.38 -18.66 -3.42
CA GLY A 127 6.05 -18.81 -2.14
C GLY A 127 5.37 -18.01 -1.03
N ARG A 128 6.05 -17.92 0.13
CA ARG A 128 5.65 -17.00 1.20
C ARG A 128 5.76 -15.54 0.76
N GLN A 129 6.78 -15.24 -0.01
CA GLN A 129 6.98 -13.97 -0.68
C GLN A 129 6.89 -14.20 -2.19
N VAL A 130 6.28 -13.27 -2.89
CA VAL A 130 6.24 -13.18 -4.35
C VAL A 130 6.84 -11.84 -4.78
N ALA A 131 7.36 -11.78 -6.02
CA ALA A 131 8.01 -10.56 -6.51
C ALA A 131 7.76 -10.34 -8.00
N TRP A 132 7.66 -9.07 -8.39
CA TRP A 132 7.47 -8.65 -9.78
C TRP A 132 8.17 -7.32 -10.05
N GLN A 133 8.33 -7.01 -11.33
CA GLN A 133 8.98 -5.80 -11.80
C GLN A 133 8.17 -5.15 -12.91
N SER A 134 8.16 -3.83 -12.94
CA SER A 134 7.73 -3.05 -14.11
C SER A 134 8.81 -2.04 -14.50
N VAL A 135 9.04 -1.88 -15.80
CA VAL A 135 10.03 -0.97 -16.36
C VAL A 135 9.36 -0.06 -17.37
N TYR A 136 9.60 1.24 -17.24
CA TYR A 136 9.03 2.27 -18.10
C TYR A 136 10.08 3.29 -18.53
N TYR A 137 9.94 3.78 -19.76
CA TYR A 137 10.58 5.03 -20.15
C TYR A 137 9.70 6.21 -19.74
N MET A 138 10.30 7.18 -19.07
CA MET A 138 9.73 8.51 -18.86
C MET A 138 10.23 9.42 -19.98
N LEU A 139 9.29 9.98 -20.76
CA LEU A 139 9.60 10.63 -22.04
C LEU A 139 9.67 12.15 -21.89
N GLY A 140 10.62 12.77 -22.57
CA GLY A 140 10.69 14.22 -22.79
C GLY A 140 9.63 14.70 -23.78
N GLU A 141 9.51 16.02 -23.95
CA GLU A 141 8.61 16.62 -24.93
C GLU A 141 8.98 16.27 -26.38
N ASP A 142 10.27 16.01 -26.61
CA ASP A 142 10.79 15.55 -27.90
C ASP A 142 10.64 14.02 -28.12
N GLY A 143 9.96 13.33 -27.21
CA GLY A 143 9.76 11.89 -27.25
C GLY A 143 10.99 11.04 -26.86
N LYS A 144 12.12 11.68 -26.53
CA LYS A 144 13.30 10.97 -26.05
C LYS A 144 13.16 10.56 -24.61
N THR A 145 13.81 9.47 -24.24
CA THR A 145 13.81 8.99 -22.86
C THR A 145 14.63 9.92 -21.96
N LEU A 146 13.99 10.51 -20.97
CA LEU A 146 14.65 11.28 -19.90
C LEU A 146 15.20 10.31 -18.83
N MET A 147 14.40 9.34 -18.44
CA MET A 147 14.71 8.41 -17.36
C MET A 147 14.10 7.03 -17.66
N THR A 148 14.80 5.97 -17.27
CA THR A 148 14.21 4.64 -17.14
C THR A 148 13.76 4.46 -15.70
N GLU A 149 12.46 4.31 -15.50
CA GLU A 149 11.85 3.97 -14.23
C GLU A 149 11.75 2.46 -14.09
N THR A 150 12.24 1.91 -12.99
CA THR A 150 12.03 0.51 -12.60
C THR A 150 11.37 0.46 -11.24
N GLN A 151 10.27 -0.27 -11.13
CA GLN A 151 9.62 -0.58 -9.85
C GLN A 151 9.78 -2.07 -9.59
N ASN A 152 10.56 -2.42 -8.57
CA ASN A 152 10.67 -3.76 -8.03
C ASN A 152 9.74 -3.86 -6.82
N TRP A 153 8.75 -4.72 -6.92
CA TRP A 153 7.80 -5.00 -5.85
C TRP A 153 8.00 -6.40 -5.31
N SER A 154 7.91 -6.55 -4.00
CA SER A 154 7.67 -7.84 -3.37
C SER A 154 6.49 -7.76 -2.43
N MET A 155 5.85 -8.90 -2.16
CA MET A 155 4.71 -8.99 -1.26
C MET A 155 4.76 -10.30 -0.48
N GLU A 156 4.46 -10.20 0.82
CA GLU A 156 4.15 -11.33 1.68
C GLU A 156 2.84 -11.08 2.45
N GLU A 157 2.21 -12.14 2.89
CA GLU A 157 1.07 -12.09 3.79
C GLU A 157 1.44 -12.79 5.10
N THR A 158 1.50 -12.03 6.18
CA THR A 158 1.89 -12.51 7.50
C THR A 158 1.05 -11.86 8.60
N GLY A 159 0.60 -12.67 9.57
CA GLY A 159 -0.17 -12.17 10.70
C GLY A 159 -1.46 -11.41 10.32
N GLY A 160 -2.13 -11.80 9.23
CA GLY A 160 -3.32 -11.12 8.73
C GLY A 160 -3.06 -9.74 8.11
N ARG A 161 -1.84 -9.50 7.65
CA ARG A 161 -1.40 -8.24 7.01
C ARG A 161 -0.69 -8.52 5.71
N TYR A 162 -0.80 -7.60 4.75
CA TYR A 162 0.09 -7.57 3.60
C TYR A 162 1.26 -6.66 3.90
N VAL A 163 2.47 -7.15 3.65
CA VAL A 163 3.69 -6.36 3.64
C VAL A 163 4.18 -6.29 2.20
N LEU A 164 4.24 -5.08 1.65
CA LEU A 164 4.71 -4.83 0.29
C LEU A 164 5.96 -3.96 0.35
N ASP A 165 7.02 -4.39 -0.30
CA ASP A 165 8.23 -3.58 -0.47
C ASP A 165 8.34 -3.08 -1.90
N LEU A 166 8.58 -1.79 -2.02
CA LEU A 166 8.92 -1.11 -3.26
C LEU A 166 10.38 -0.68 -3.23
N GLU A 167 11.16 -1.12 -4.21
CA GLU A 167 12.39 -0.46 -4.60
C GLU A 167 12.16 0.22 -5.95
N TRP A 168 12.07 1.54 -5.94
CA TRP A 168 12.02 2.36 -7.13
C TRP A 168 13.43 2.76 -7.56
N LYS A 169 13.71 2.63 -8.87
CA LYS A 169 14.97 3.08 -9.49
C LYS A 169 14.66 4.03 -10.64
N GLY A 170 15.32 5.17 -10.62
CA GLY A 170 15.28 6.15 -11.71
C GLY A 170 16.66 6.28 -12.33
N GLU A 171 16.93 5.62 -13.46
CA GLU A 171 18.17 5.75 -14.20
C GLU A 171 18.06 6.91 -15.22
N ALA A 172 18.86 7.95 -15.06
CA ALA A 172 18.87 9.11 -15.94
C ALA A 172 19.47 8.77 -17.30
N LYS A 173 18.71 8.96 -18.39
CA LYS A 173 19.16 8.78 -19.79
C LYS A 173 19.63 10.09 -20.43
N ALA A 174 19.34 11.20 -19.78
CA ALA A 174 19.85 12.55 -20.02
C ALA A 174 20.14 13.18 -18.66
N ASP A 175 20.70 14.37 -18.60
CA ASP A 175 20.75 15.13 -17.35
C ASP A 175 19.32 15.49 -16.94
N VAL A 176 18.93 15.06 -15.73
CA VAL A 176 17.58 15.21 -15.20
C VAL A 176 17.60 16.16 -14.01
N THR A 177 16.83 17.23 -14.10
CA THR A 177 16.51 18.10 -12.97
C THR A 177 15.15 17.68 -12.40
N LEU A 178 15.12 17.30 -11.13
CA LEU A 178 13.90 17.13 -10.37
C LEU A 178 13.62 18.42 -9.61
N GLY A 179 12.67 19.22 -10.09
CA GLY A 179 12.33 20.51 -9.48
C GLY A 179 11.57 20.35 -8.16
N GLN A 180 11.67 21.35 -7.30
CA GLN A 180 10.91 21.40 -6.06
C GLN A 180 9.42 21.53 -6.31
N TYR A 181 8.64 20.72 -5.58
CA TYR A 181 7.17 20.78 -5.58
C TYR A 181 6.61 20.22 -4.28
N TYR A 182 5.34 20.50 -3.96
CA TYR A 182 4.70 20.06 -2.70
C TYR A 182 4.27 18.58 -2.71
N VAL A 183 4.41 17.87 -3.81
CA VAL A 183 4.09 16.45 -3.97
C VAL A 183 4.97 15.82 -5.05
N GLY A 184 5.24 14.53 -4.93
CA GLY A 184 5.92 13.70 -5.92
C GLY A 184 6.53 12.47 -5.26
N GLY A 185 6.61 11.37 -5.99
CA GLY A 185 7.03 10.05 -5.53
C GLY A 185 5.86 9.08 -5.37
N LEU A 186 5.97 8.18 -4.41
CA LEU A 186 4.90 7.22 -4.07
C LEU A 186 3.67 7.97 -3.56
N PHE A 187 2.50 7.57 -4.03
CA PHE A 187 1.23 8.16 -3.59
C PHE A 187 0.17 7.07 -3.39
N VAL A 188 -0.60 7.21 -2.33
CA VAL A 188 -1.66 6.28 -1.94
C VAL A 188 -3.00 7.01 -2.00
N ARG A 189 -3.98 6.38 -2.66
CA ARG A 189 -5.38 6.78 -2.68
C ARG A 189 -6.25 5.63 -2.22
N MET A 190 -6.84 5.75 -1.03
CA MET A 190 -7.94 4.90 -0.56
C MET A 190 -9.29 5.51 -0.97
N PRO A 191 -10.39 4.74 -1.01
CA PRO A 191 -11.73 5.27 -1.20
C PRO A 191 -12.03 6.35 -0.16
N TRP A 192 -12.55 7.50 -0.64
CA TRP A 192 -12.95 8.58 0.26
C TRP A 192 -14.27 9.18 -0.19
N LYS A 193 -15.15 9.42 0.77
CA LYS A 193 -16.43 10.08 0.56
C LYS A 193 -16.60 11.20 1.59
N PRO A 194 -17.29 12.32 1.28
CA PRO A 194 -17.66 13.30 2.28
C PRO A 194 -18.37 12.65 3.46
N GLY A 195 -17.88 12.88 4.68
CA GLY A 195 -18.39 12.25 5.90
C GLY A 195 -17.85 10.85 6.21
N SER A 196 -16.90 10.31 5.42
CA SER A 196 -16.20 9.08 5.79
C SER A 196 -15.42 9.24 7.09
N ARG A 197 -15.18 8.11 7.79
CA ARG A 197 -14.40 8.08 9.04
C ARG A 197 -12.88 8.00 8.79
N ALA A 198 -12.43 8.42 7.59
CA ALA A 198 -11.03 8.36 7.22
C ALA A 198 -10.15 9.23 8.13
N GLU A 199 -8.99 8.71 8.51
CA GLU A 199 -8.01 9.40 9.33
C GLU A 199 -6.58 9.08 8.90
N ILE A 200 -5.75 10.10 8.80
CA ILE A 200 -4.30 9.95 8.61
C ILE A 200 -3.60 10.26 9.92
N VAL A 201 -2.63 9.43 10.31
CA VAL A 201 -1.82 9.64 11.52
C VAL A 201 -0.35 9.39 11.17
N ASN A 202 0.54 10.32 11.52
CA ASN A 202 1.98 10.10 11.43
C ASN A 202 2.58 9.60 12.77
N GLU A 203 3.86 9.24 12.76
CA GLU A 203 4.54 8.70 13.93
C GLU A 203 4.58 9.65 15.15
N ALA A 204 4.45 10.96 14.93
CA ALA A 204 4.39 11.96 15.98
C ALA A 204 2.97 12.17 16.54
N GLY A 205 1.97 11.42 16.03
CA GLY A 205 0.56 11.52 16.41
C GLY A 205 -0.16 12.71 15.78
N GLN A 206 0.45 13.40 14.82
CA GLN A 206 -0.21 14.45 14.06
C GLN A 206 -1.25 13.82 13.11
N ARG A 207 -2.45 14.44 13.04
CA ARG A 207 -3.61 13.87 12.33
C ARG A 207 -4.04 14.71 11.16
N ASN A 208 -4.42 14.06 10.08
CA ASN A 208 -5.03 14.66 8.90
C ASN A 208 -4.18 15.84 8.38
N LEU A 209 -4.76 17.00 8.14
CA LEU A 209 -4.03 18.16 7.63
C LEU A 209 -2.93 18.68 8.59
N ALA A 210 -2.94 18.32 9.87
CA ALA A 210 -1.82 18.65 10.77
C ALA A 210 -0.56 17.84 10.44
N ALA A 211 -0.69 16.73 9.70
CA ALA A 211 0.44 15.95 9.19
C ALA A 211 0.95 16.44 7.82
N GLU A 212 0.24 17.37 7.15
CA GLU A 212 0.66 17.93 5.87
C GLU A 212 2.00 18.65 6.00
N GLN A 213 2.95 18.34 5.11
CA GLN A 213 4.33 18.85 5.08
C GLN A 213 5.14 18.56 6.37
N GLN A 214 4.65 17.69 7.25
CA GLN A 214 5.43 17.24 8.40
C GLN A 214 6.38 16.11 7.98
N ARG A 215 7.58 16.08 8.60
CA ARG A 215 8.56 15.01 8.39
C ARG A 215 8.26 13.86 9.33
N ALA A 216 8.19 12.65 8.79
CA ALA A 216 7.90 11.45 9.56
C ALA A 216 8.57 10.23 8.93
N ARG A 217 8.86 9.21 9.73
CA ARG A 217 9.40 7.93 9.26
C ARG A 217 8.32 7.05 8.67
N TRP A 218 7.09 7.19 9.15
CA TRP A 218 5.92 6.50 8.64
C TRP A 218 4.65 7.34 8.82
N ILE A 219 3.69 7.08 7.95
CA ILE A 219 2.31 7.56 8.03
C ILE A 219 1.36 6.38 7.79
N ASP A 220 0.25 6.36 8.53
CA ASP A 220 -0.86 5.44 8.40
C ASP A 220 -2.11 6.19 7.94
N LEU A 221 -2.80 5.65 6.95
CA LEU A 221 -4.15 6.06 6.55
C LEU A 221 -5.13 4.94 6.89
N ALA A 222 -6.11 5.26 7.71
CA ALA A 222 -7.26 4.43 8.03
C ALA A 222 -8.50 4.93 7.29
N ASP A 223 -9.32 4.06 6.75
CA ASP A 223 -10.65 4.38 6.21
C ASP A 223 -11.63 3.23 6.42
N GLN A 224 -12.90 3.59 6.66
CA GLN A 224 -14.00 2.64 6.66
C GLN A 224 -14.48 2.43 5.22
N VAL A 225 -13.81 1.54 4.49
CA VAL A 225 -14.18 1.24 3.10
C VAL A 225 -15.48 0.46 3.01
N ASP A 226 -16.13 0.50 1.85
CA ASP A 226 -17.40 -0.20 1.63
C ASP A 226 -17.30 -1.71 1.96
N GLY A 227 -18.32 -2.23 2.66
CA GLY A 227 -18.38 -3.64 3.08
C GLY A 227 -17.71 -3.93 4.42
N ARG A 228 -17.31 -2.89 5.18
CA ARG A 228 -16.69 -3.02 6.50
C ARG A 228 -17.39 -2.19 7.58
N ASP A 229 -17.37 -2.71 8.81
CA ASP A 229 -17.80 -1.98 10.01
C ASP A 229 -16.62 -1.41 10.81
N ASP A 230 -15.42 -1.97 10.61
CA ASP A 230 -14.14 -1.54 11.19
C ASP A 230 -13.29 -0.74 10.20
N MET A 231 -12.10 -0.31 10.64
CA MET A 231 -11.17 0.44 9.81
C MET A 231 -10.25 -0.51 9.02
N ALA A 232 -9.95 -0.12 7.80
CA ALA A 232 -8.91 -0.73 7.00
C ALA A 232 -7.80 0.30 6.75
N HIS A 233 -6.57 -0.16 6.69
CA HIS A 233 -5.38 0.69 6.75
C HIS A 233 -4.42 0.42 5.62
N ILE A 234 -3.75 1.46 5.17
CA ILE A 234 -2.49 1.39 4.42
C ILE A 234 -1.49 2.33 5.10
N ALA A 235 -0.47 1.76 5.70
CA ALA A 235 0.67 2.50 6.21
C ALA A 235 1.79 2.54 5.17
N VAL A 236 2.56 3.63 5.12
CA VAL A 236 3.77 3.75 4.30
C VAL A 236 4.94 4.12 5.20
N LEU A 237 6.02 3.34 5.10
CA LEU A 237 7.27 3.50 5.82
C LEU A 237 8.34 4.00 4.85
N ASP A 238 9.06 5.05 5.26
CA ASP A 238 10.15 5.64 4.47
C ASP A 238 11.51 5.10 4.93
N HIS A 239 12.34 4.63 4.00
CA HIS A 239 13.63 4.04 4.32
C HIS A 239 14.68 5.12 4.63
N PRO A 240 15.53 4.95 5.68
CA PRO A 240 16.53 5.96 6.07
C PRO A 240 17.62 6.19 5.01
N GLY A 241 17.85 5.25 4.10
CA GLY A 241 18.76 5.39 2.98
C GLY A 241 18.22 6.22 1.81
N ASN A 242 16.97 6.64 1.85
CA ASN A 242 16.38 7.45 0.79
C ASN A 242 16.90 8.89 0.80
N TYR A 243 17.07 9.48 -0.39
CA TYR A 243 17.44 10.88 -0.50
C TYR A 243 16.49 11.79 0.28
N GLY A 244 17.05 12.67 1.10
CA GLY A 244 16.30 13.67 1.88
C GLY A 244 15.53 13.14 3.07
N PHE A 245 15.75 11.89 3.47
CA PHE A 245 15.09 11.26 4.62
C PHE A 245 15.32 12.03 5.95
N PRO A 246 14.29 12.11 6.83
CA PRO A 246 12.89 11.91 6.51
C PRO A 246 12.36 13.09 5.66
N VAL A 247 11.59 12.79 4.62
CA VAL A 247 10.98 13.83 3.78
C VAL A 247 9.69 14.36 4.38
N PRO A 248 9.24 15.58 4.03
CA PRO A 248 7.90 16.02 4.34
C PRO A 248 6.87 15.17 3.58
N TRP A 249 5.70 14.97 4.17
CA TRP A 249 4.63 14.18 3.56
C TRP A 249 3.55 15.06 2.96
N ARG A 250 3.08 14.69 1.80
CA ARG A 250 1.84 15.21 1.25
C ARG A 250 0.66 14.51 1.93
N VAL A 251 -0.26 15.30 2.47
CA VAL A 251 -1.56 14.84 2.97
C VAL A 251 -2.62 15.78 2.41
N ASP A 252 -3.56 15.28 1.62
CA ASP A 252 -4.62 16.11 1.07
C ASP A 252 -5.94 15.97 1.86
N SER A 253 -6.87 16.91 1.63
CA SER A 253 -8.15 16.95 2.34
C SER A 253 -9.10 15.81 1.99
N GLN A 254 -8.83 15.07 0.93
CA GLN A 254 -9.54 13.85 0.53
C GLN A 254 -8.74 12.58 0.88
N MET A 255 -7.85 12.66 1.87
CA MET A 255 -7.08 11.55 2.42
C MET A 255 -6.11 10.87 1.42
N GLY A 256 -5.66 11.58 0.37
CA GLY A 256 -4.52 11.13 -0.39
C GLY A 256 -3.22 11.49 0.31
N PHE A 257 -2.23 10.59 0.30
CA PHE A 257 -0.96 10.86 0.97
C PHE A 257 0.23 10.18 0.30
N GLY A 258 1.40 10.71 0.57
CA GLY A 258 2.65 10.08 0.14
C GLY A 258 3.89 10.86 0.58
N PRO A 259 5.06 10.19 0.67
CA PRO A 259 6.33 10.83 0.99
C PRO A 259 6.76 11.71 -0.20
N ASN A 260 6.92 13.03 0.05
CA ASN A 260 7.22 13.99 -1.00
C ASN A 260 8.68 13.92 -1.46
N ARG A 261 8.94 13.26 -2.59
CA ARG A 261 10.28 13.16 -3.21
C ARG A 261 10.67 14.38 -4.03
N ASN A 262 9.75 15.32 -4.23
CA ASN A 262 10.01 16.62 -4.83
C ASN A 262 10.12 17.77 -3.79
N ALA A 263 10.32 17.46 -2.51
CA ALA A 263 10.43 18.47 -1.45
C ALA A 263 11.61 19.44 -1.65
N THR A 264 12.67 19.01 -2.33
CA THR A 264 13.84 19.82 -2.69
C THR A 264 14.22 19.54 -4.14
N SER A 265 14.72 20.57 -4.82
CA SER A 265 15.29 20.40 -6.16
C SER A 265 16.61 19.63 -6.08
N ARG A 266 16.83 18.76 -7.08
CA ARG A 266 18.09 18.03 -7.26
C ARG A 266 18.34 17.67 -8.71
N GLN A 267 19.56 17.31 -9.01
CA GLN A 267 19.95 16.82 -10.33
C GLN A 267 20.40 15.37 -10.25
N ILE A 268 20.09 14.62 -11.30
CA ILE A 268 20.61 13.28 -11.55
C ILE A 268 21.31 13.35 -12.90
N GLU A 269 22.63 13.24 -12.87
CA GLU A 269 23.45 13.26 -14.09
C GLU A 269 23.15 12.06 -14.98
N LYS A 270 23.29 12.23 -16.27
CA LYS A 270 23.14 11.13 -17.24
C LYS A 270 23.97 9.91 -16.84
N GLY A 271 23.34 8.75 -16.84
CA GLY A 271 23.93 7.45 -16.46
C GLY A 271 23.94 7.18 -14.96
N LYS A 272 23.52 8.13 -14.12
CA LYS A 272 23.34 7.90 -12.68
C LYS A 272 21.96 7.36 -12.37
N THR A 273 21.87 6.63 -11.25
CA THR A 273 20.62 6.03 -10.77
C THR A 273 20.33 6.52 -9.36
N GLU A 274 19.10 6.99 -9.14
CA GLU A 274 18.56 7.20 -7.81
C GLU A 274 17.74 5.96 -7.41
N ILE A 275 17.89 5.53 -6.16
CA ILE A 275 17.14 4.40 -5.58
C ILE A 275 16.34 4.91 -4.39
N ILE A 276 15.06 4.58 -4.36
CA ILE A 276 14.14 4.93 -3.27
C ILE A 276 13.43 3.67 -2.82
N ARG A 277 13.34 3.45 -1.50
CA ARG A 277 12.70 2.28 -0.91
C ARG A 277 11.57 2.68 0.01
N HIS A 278 10.45 1.98 -0.11
CA HIS A 278 9.30 2.11 0.78
C HIS A 278 8.76 0.74 1.14
N ARG A 279 8.28 0.60 2.37
CA ARG A 279 7.45 -0.52 2.80
C ARG A 279 6.03 -0.03 3.01
N LEU A 280 5.06 -0.78 2.48
CA LEU A 280 3.64 -0.56 2.73
C LEU A 280 3.10 -1.72 3.55
N ILE A 281 2.23 -1.41 4.52
CA ILE A 281 1.57 -2.42 5.33
C ILE A 281 0.06 -2.18 5.21
N ALA A 282 -0.66 -3.15 4.61
CA ALA A 282 -2.11 -3.12 4.54
C ALA A 282 -2.70 -4.07 5.59
N TYR A 283 -3.64 -3.59 6.41
CA TYR A 283 -4.20 -4.34 7.52
C TYR A 283 -5.60 -3.82 7.89
N THR A 284 -6.24 -4.45 8.88
CA THR A 284 -7.58 -4.08 9.39
C THR A 284 -7.57 -3.98 10.91
N GLY A 285 -8.55 -3.28 11.48
CA GLY A 285 -8.71 -3.08 12.92
C GLY A 285 -8.13 -1.75 13.41
N ASP A 286 -7.46 -1.73 14.54
CA ASP A 286 -6.93 -0.51 15.15
C ASP A 286 -5.44 -0.29 14.83
N LEU A 287 -5.03 0.98 14.76
CA LEU A 287 -3.61 1.34 14.63
C LEU A 287 -2.84 1.02 15.93
N ASP A 288 -1.86 0.12 15.85
CA ASP A 288 -0.80 -0.02 16.87
C ASP A 288 0.44 0.77 16.42
N ALA A 289 0.56 2.01 16.86
CA ALA A 289 1.68 2.89 16.53
C ALA A 289 3.04 2.33 17.01
N ALA A 290 3.05 1.57 18.12
CA ALA A 290 4.27 0.94 18.62
C ALA A 290 4.70 -0.22 17.71
N ALA A 291 3.76 -1.05 17.25
CA ALA A 291 4.02 -2.09 16.26
C ALA A 291 4.49 -1.49 14.93
N MET A 292 3.89 -0.39 14.47
CA MET A 292 4.30 0.31 13.25
C MET A 292 5.74 0.84 13.37
N THR A 293 6.09 1.42 14.52
CA THR A 293 7.47 1.87 14.79
C THR A 293 8.46 0.70 14.85
N ARG A 294 8.06 -0.47 15.38
CA ARG A 294 8.89 -1.69 15.35
C ARG A 294 9.10 -2.17 13.90
N ALA A 295 8.04 -2.22 13.10
CA ALA A 295 8.10 -2.60 11.69
C ALA A 295 9.05 -1.66 10.90
N TRP A 296 8.97 -0.35 11.15
CA TRP A 296 9.90 0.60 10.55
C TRP A 296 11.36 0.32 10.96
N LYS A 297 11.64 0.03 12.25
CA LYS A 297 12.99 -0.28 12.72
C LYS A 297 13.59 -1.52 12.06
N GLU A 298 12.77 -2.53 11.74
CA GLU A 298 13.23 -3.71 11.01
C GLU A 298 13.50 -3.36 9.53
N PHE A 299 12.57 -2.69 8.87
CA PHE A 299 12.74 -2.22 7.49
C PHE A 299 13.99 -1.33 7.32
N ALA A 300 14.27 -0.47 8.28
CA ALA A 300 15.43 0.42 8.25
C ALA A 300 16.81 -0.28 8.27
N LYS A 301 16.86 -1.58 8.61
CA LYS A 301 18.11 -2.39 8.62
C LYS A 301 18.39 -3.04 7.25
N GLU A 302 17.38 -3.10 6.39
CA GLU A 302 17.51 -3.71 5.06
C GLU A 302 18.42 -2.84 4.17
N LYS A 303 19.24 -3.49 3.31
CA LYS A 303 20.24 -2.79 2.48
C LYS A 303 19.77 -2.56 1.06
#